data_ebf20ae038bdf451dab5b085b536b728
#
_entry.id   ebf20ae038bdf451dab5b085b536b728
#
_cell.length_a   1.000
_cell.length_b   1.000
_cell.length_c   1.000
_cell.angle_alpha   90.00
_cell.angle_beta   90.00
_cell.angle_gamma   90.00
#
_symmetry.space_group_name_H-M   'P 1'
#
loop_
_entity.id
_entity.type
_entity.pdbx_description
1 polymer ?
#
loop_
_entity_poly.entity_id
_entity_poly.type
_entity_poly.pdbx_seq_one_letter_code
_entity_poly.pdbx_strand_id
1 'polypeptide(L)'
;CDFHWYNDSLYEKVEKLQTEELKKQKRARIPSAPLLGLGMTAFCNSTQLPAVTTNEGYIKDIDEEDICLVSRETEAKLKQVSSKHREPANKALKKRFVDVLKQTDYEFPYRMDHLGRSRGESSYYAVIHADGNGMGERFKEYGKNSRGCCDYVNRMRGLSNSVNQASLAAVKKVVNVLINSIDSDGKVMGKFPIFTQDGKHYLPFRPLVY
;
A
#
# COMPACT_ATOMS: atom_id res chain seq x y z
N CYS A 1 14.44 23.87 -21.97
CA CYS A 1 15.06 22.54 -21.77
C CYS A 1 15.40 21.99 -23.14
N ASP A 2 16.66 22.18 -23.54
CA ASP A 2 17.18 21.69 -24.82
C ASP A 2 17.52 20.21 -24.71
N PHE A 3 16.49 19.37 -24.66
CA PHE A 3 16.68 17.96 -24.92
C PHE A 3 16.58 17.71 -26.43
N HIS A 4 17.69 17.80 -27.11
CA HIS A 4 17.88 17.21 -28.44
C HIS A 4 17.81 15.69 -28.33
N TRP A 5 16.63 15.16 -28.10
CA TRP A 5 16.36 13.74 -28.26
C TRP A 5 15.85 13.55 -29.69
N TYR A 6 16.73 13.00 -30.49
CA TYR A 6 16.61 12.61 -31.88
C TYR A 6 15.22 12.14 -32.30
N ASN A 7 14.97 12.17 -33.61
CA ASN A 7 13.77 11.79 -34.35
C ASN A 7 13.18 10.39 -34.07
N ASP A 8 13.75 9.62 -33.16
CA ASP A 8 13.21 8.32 -32.77
C ASP A 8 12.05 8.50 -31.79
N SER A 9 10.95 7.87 -32.07
CA SER A 9 9.77 7.85 -31.21
C SER A 9 10.14 7.37 -29.79
N LEU A 10 9.86 8.18 -28.78
CA LEU A 10 10.05 7.78 -27.39
C LEU A 10 9.25 6.52 -27.05
N TYR A 11 8.08 6.36 -27.66
CA TYR A 11 7.27 5.17 -27.57
C TYR A 11 8.03 3.91 -27.98
N GLU A 12 8.67 3.90 -29.15
CA GLU A 12 9.41 2.75 -29.66
C GLU A 12 10.61 2.39 -28.76
N LYS A 13 11.30 3.39 -28.23
CA LYS A 13 12.39 3.17 -27.27
C LYS A 13 11.89 2.54 -25.97
N VAL A 14 10.79 3.04 -25.42
CA VAL A 14 10.19 2.50 -24.19
C VAL A 14 9.68 1.07 -24.44
N GLU A 15 9.03 0.82 -25.56
CA GLU A 15 8.55 -0.51 -25.92
C GLU A 15 9.70 -1.51 -26.05
N LYS A 16 10.77 -1.14 -26.72
CA LYS A 16 11.98 -1.97 -26.87
C LYS A 16 12.62 -2.28 -25.52
N LEU A 17 12.77 -1.28 -24.65
CA LEU A 17 13.31 -1.47 -23.30
C LEU A 17 12.44 -2.41 -22.46
N GLN A 18 11.12 -2.28 -22.52
CA GLN A 18 10.20 -3.12 -21.75
C GLN A 18 10.09 -4.54 -22.30
N THR A 19 10.06 -4.70 -23.61
CA THR A 19 9.84 -6.01 -24.23
C THR A 19 11.11 -6.84 -24.37
N GLU A 20 12.21 -6.24 -24.77
CA GLU A 20 13.46 -6.94 -25.07
C GLU A 20 14.45 -6.87 -23.91
N GLU A 21 14.88 -5.67 -23.55
CA GLU A 21 15.98 -5.50 -22.58
C GLU A 21 15.60 -5.91 -21.17
N LEU A 22 14.42 -5.55 -20.71
CA LEU A 22 13.95 -5.95 -19.38
C LEU A 22 13.76 -7.47 -19.26
N LYS A 23 13.23 -8.12 -20.32
CA LYS A 23 13.12 -9.58 -20.35
C LYS A 23 14.47 -10.27 -20.35
N LYS A 24 15.43 -9.71 -21.10
CA LYS A 24 16.81 -10.22 -21.17
C LYS A 24 17.51 -10.12 -19.82
N GLN A 25 17.40 -8.97 -19.15
CA GLN A 25 17.95 -8.77 -17.80
C GLN A 25 17.28 -9.67 -16.76
N LYS A 26 15.95 -9.85 -16.82
CA LYS A 26 15.25 -10.78 -15.91
C LYS A 26 15.73 -12.22 -16.09
N ARG A 27 16.02 -12.66 -17.32
CA ARG A 27 16.54 -14.01 -17.59
C ARG A 27 18.01 -14.17 -17.18
N ALA A 28 18.80 -13.11 -17.29
CA ALA A 28 20.20 -13.09 -16.89
C ALA A 28 20.41 -12.87 -15.37
N ARG A 29 19.33 -12.66 -14.63
CA ARG A 29 19.39 -12.44 -13.18
C ARG A 29 19.92 -13.71 -12.50
N ILE A 30 21.03 -13.57 -11.80
CA ILE A 30 21.57 -14.63 -10.95
C ILE A 30 20.52 -14.95 -9.88
N PRO A 31 20.08 -16.22 -9.75
CA PRO A 31 19.20 -16.60 -8.67
C PRO A 31 19.84 -16.26 -7.32
N SER A 32 19.05 -15.76 -6.40
CA SER A 32 19.52 -15.49 -5.04
C SER A 32 20.14 -16.78 -4.48
N ALA A 33 21.38 -16.71 -4.03
CA ALA A 33 22.00 -17.84 -3.34
C ALA A 33 21.12 -18.26 -2.16
N PRO A 34 20.88 -19.57 -1.95
CA PRO A 34 20.17 -20.01 -0.76
C PRO A 34 20.93 -19.51 0.47
N LEU A 35 20.21 -18.86 1.38
CA LEU A 35 20.76 -18.45 2.66
C LEU A 35 21.07 -19.73 3.46
N LEU A 36 22.35 -20.06 3.56
CA LEU A 36 22.80 -21.14 4.44
C LEU A 36 22.59 -20.64 5.87
N GLY A 37 21.68 -21.28 6.59
CA GLY A 37 21.52 -21.08 8.03
C GLY A 37 22.80 -21.54 8.75
N LEU A 38 23.56 -20.59 9.27
CA LEU A 38 24.62 -20.92 10.21
C LEU A 38 23.96 -21.29 11.53
N GLY A 39 24.43 -22.36 12.19
CA GLY A 39 23.78 -22.93 13.38
C GLY A 39 23.63 -21.96 14.58
N MET A 40 24.19 -20.75 14.50
CA MET A 40 24.04 -19.69 15.50
C MET A 40 23.16 -18.52 15.05
N THR A 41 22.47 -18.64 13.90
CA THR A 41 21.58 -17.60 13.38
C THR A 41 20.13 -17.98 13.61
N ALA A 42 19.37 -17.07 14.21
CA ALA A 42 17.92 -17.15 14.26
C ALA A 42 17.32 -16.42 13.04
N PHE A 43 16.12 -16.83 12.64
CA PHE A 43 15.46 -16.28 11.47
C PHE A 43 14.33 -15.32 11.84
N CYS A 44 14.17 -14.29 11.03
CA CYS A 44 13.04 -13.36 11.13
C CYS A 44 11.72 -14.11 10.91
N ASN A 45 10.74 -13.88 11.76
CA ASN A 45 9.43 -14.52 11.67
C ASN A 45 8.68 -14.24 10.36
N SER A 46 8.89 -13.06 9.76
CA SER A 46 8.15 -12.63 8.56
C SER A 46 8.89 -12.88 7.25
N THR A 47 10.21 -12.72 7.20
CA THR A 47 10.99 -12.80 5.95
C THR A 47 11.82 -14.05 5.80
N GLN A 48 11.98 -14.83 6.86
CA GLN A 48 12.87 -15.99 6.93
C GLN A 48 14.35 -15.65 6.61
N LEU A 49 14.71 -14.36 6.68
CA LEU A 49 16.09 -13.90 6.59
C LEU A 49 16.73 -13.91 7.99
N PRO A 50 18.08 -13.91 8.09
CA PRO A 50 18.75 -13.83 9.38
C PRO A 50 18.27 -12.62 10.19
N ALA A 51 17.90 -12.87 11.44
CA ALA A 51 17.46 -11.83 12.36
C ALA A 51 18.66 -11.01 12.85
N VAL A 52 18.43 -9.71 13.04
CA VAL A 52 19.43 -8.77 13.57
C VAL A 52 19.02 -8.17 14.91
N THR A 53 17.73 -8.18 15.23
CA THR A 53 17.16 -7.64 16.47
C THR A 53 15.75 -8.18 16.70
N THR A 54 15.05 -7.65 17.71
CA THR A 54 13.61 -7.86 17.96
C THR A 54 12.78 -6.64 17.59
N ASN A 55 11.47 -6.78 17.54
CA ASN A 55 10.53 -5.68 17.29
C ASN A 55 10.24 -4.83 18.53
N GLU A 56 10.68 -5.22 19.71
CA GLU A 56 10.38 -4.62 21.02
C GLU A 56 10.66 -3.12 21.07
N GLY A 57 11.82 -2.68 20.58
CA GLY A 57 12.23 -1.27 20.61
C GLY A 57 11.44 -0.36 19.64
N TYR A 58 10.57 -0.91 18.78
CA TYR A 58 9.86 -0.19 17.72
C TYR A 58 8.35 -0.08 17.95
N ILE A 59 7.79 -0.93 18.79
CA ILE A 59 6.36 -1.01 19.09
C ILE A 59 6.16 -0.65 20.56
N LYS A 60 5.38 0.39 20.85
CA LYS A 60 4.98 0.73 22.21
C LYS A 60 4.01 -0.30 22.75
N ASP A 61 4.14 -0.61 24.03
CA ASP A 61 3.22 -1.47 24.77
C ASP A 61 3.02 -2.84 24.08
N ILE A 62 4.12 -3.44 23.65
CA ILE A 62 4.12 -4.79 23.08
C ILE A 62 4.09 -5.80 24.22
N ASP A 63 3.17 -6.75 24.15
CA ASP A 63 3.13 -7.88 25.08
C ASP A 63 4.33 -8.81 24.82
N GLU A 64 4.87 -9.45 25.87
CA GLU A 64 6.06 -10.34 25.73
C GLU A 64 5.85 -11.44 24.70
N GLU A 65 4.62 -11.94 24.57
CA GLU A 65 4.23 -12.97 23.61
C GLU A 65 4.29 -12.51 22.15
N ASP A 66 4.21 -11.19 21.91
CA ASP A 66 4.27 -10.59 20.58
C ASP A 66 5.68 -10.16 20.17
N ILE A 67 6.67 -10.33 21.05
CA ILE A 67 8.07 -10.03 20.73
C ILE A 67 8.57 -11.08 19.72
N CYS A 68 9.02 -10.60 18.57
CA CYS A 68 9.50 -11.47 17.51
C CYS A 68 10.82 -10.99 16.92
N LEU A 69 11.55 -11.94 16.37
CA LEU A 69 12.83 -11.71 15.71
C LEU A 69 12.61 -11.05 14.35
N VAL A 70 13.40 -10.02 14.04
CA VAL A 70 13.29 -9.23 12.82
C VAL A 70 14.59 -9.14 12.05
N SER A 71 14.50 -9.30 10.73
CA SER A 71 15.61 -9.09 9.80
C SER A 71 15.89 -7.59 9.60
N ARG A 72 17.04 -7.27 9.00
CA ARG A 72 17.42 -5.89 8.67
C ARG A 72 16.36 -5.18 7.81
N GLU A 73 15.71 -5.90 6.90
CA GLU A 73 14.65 -5.35 6.06
C GLU A 73 13.38 -5.03 6.86
N THR A 74 12.99 -5.93 7.76
CA THR A 74 11.86 -5.72 8.66
C THR A 74 12.16 -4.61 9.65
N GLU A 75 13.36 -4.57 10.22
CA GLU A 75 13.83 -3.49 11.09
C GLU A 75 13.75 -2.12 10.40
N ALA A 76 14.22 -2.02 9.15
CA ALA A 76 14.15 -0.78 8.38
C ALA A 76 12.71 -0.30 8.19
N LYS A 77 11.76 -1.21 7.95
CA LYS A 77 10.32 -0.91 7.88
C LYS A 77 9.77 -0.46 9.23
N LEU A 78 10.12 -1.14 10.32
CA LEU A 78 9.69 -0.79 11.66
C LEU A 78 10.21 0.59 12.09
N LYS A 79 11.45 0.96 11.75
CA LYS A 79 12.00 2.31 11.96
C LYS A 79 11.14 3.39 11.28
N GLN A 80 10.60 3.12 10.09
CA GLN A 80 9.72 4.04 9.38
C GLN A 80 8.32 4.11 9.99
N VAL A 81 7.85 3.03 10.61
CA VAL A 81 6.52 2.95 11.24
C VAL A 81 6.56 3.39 12.71
N SER A 82 7.76 3.62 13.28
CA SER A 82 7.90 4.11 14.66
C SER A 82 7.08 5.38 14.91
N SER A 83 6.79 5.69 16.18
CA SER A 83 5.87 6.77 16.60
C SER A 83 6.10 8.13 15.92
N LYS A 84 7.35 8.43 15.52
CA LYS A 84 7.71 9.65 14.79
C LYS A 84 7.11 9.74 13.37
N HIS A 85 6.87 8.60 12.71
CA HIS A 85 6.42 8.56 11.31
C HIS A 85 4.96 8.09 11.16
N ARG A 86 4.39 7.49 12.20
CA ARG A 86 3.02 6.96 12.18
C ARG A 86 1.97 8.06 12.00
N GLU A 87 2.06 9.14 12.76
CA GLU A 87 1.14 10.27 12.63
C GLU A 87 1.19 10.96 11.27
N PRO A 88 2.38 11.28 10.70
CA PRO A 88 2.46 11.84 9.36
C PRO A 88 1.83 10.94 8.29
N ALA A 89 2.03 9.64 8.36
CA ALA A 89 1.46 8.69 7.40
C ALA A 89 -0.08 8.66 7.47
N ASN A 90 -0.63 8.66 8.69
CA ASN A 90 -2.09 8.70 8.86
C ASN A 90 -2.68 10.04 8.44
N LYS A 91 -2.00 11.13 8.74
CA LYS A 91 -2.40 12.47 8.31
C LYS A 91 -2.42 12.57 6.78
N ALA A 92 -1.42 11.98 6.10
CA ALA A 92 -1.38 11.91 4.65
C ALA A 92 -2.52 11.04 4.08
N LEU A 93 -2.82 9.91 4.71
CA LEU A 93 -3.96 9.08 4.34
C LEU A 93 -5.29 9.83 4.55
N LYS A 94 -5.51 10.41 5.72
CA LYS A 94 -6.71 11.22 6.02
C LYS A 94 -6.89 12.36 5.02
N LYS A 95 -5.82 13.01 4.60
CA LYS A 95 -5.87 14.10 3.62
C LYS A 95 -6.46 13.65 2.27
N ARG A 96 -6.21 12.41 1.85
CA ARG A 96 -6.78 11.85 0.62
C ARG A 96 -8.28 11.59 0.69
N PHE A 97 -8.81 11.42 1.92
CA PHE A 97 -10.21 11.11 2.19
C PHE A 97 -10.93 12.22 2.96
N VAL A 98 -10.35 13.42 2.99
CA VAL A 98 -10.89 14.53 3.77
C VAL A 98 -12.34 14.88 3.42
N ASP A 99 -12.69 14.80 2.15
CA ASP A 99 -14.03 15.05 1.64
C ASP A 99 -15.08 14.04 2.15
N VAL A 100 -14.66 12.82 2.42
CA VAL A 100 -15.53 11.75 2.94
C VAL A 100 -15.56 11.74 4.48
N LEU A 101 -14.43 12.08 5.13
CA LEU A 101 -14.29 12.05 6.58
C LEU A 101 -14.61 13.37 7.30
N LYS A 102 -14.77 14.47 6.57
CA LYS A 102 -14.94 15.84 7.12
C LYS A 102 -16.08 16.00 8.14
N GLN A 103 -17.12 15.20 8.03
CA GLN A 103 -18.32 15.29 8.87
C GLN A 103 -18.41 14.17 9.90
N THR A 104 -17.33 13.44 10.10
CA THR A 104 -17.31 12.27 10.98
C THR A 104 -16.07 12.27 11.86
N ASP A 105 -16.20 11.69 13.06
CA ASP A 105 -15.07 11.48 13.99
C ASP A 105 -14.36 10.16 13.75
N TYR A 106 -14.53 9.59 12.55
CA TYR A 106 -13.92 8.32 12.20
C TYR A 106 -12.46 8.46 11.78
N GLU A 107 -11.68 7.45 12.17
CA GLU A 107 -10.28 7.27 11.78
C GLU A 107 -10.05 5.94 11.05
N PHE A 108 -8.98 5.88 10.26
CA PHE A 108 -8.52 4.60 9.70
C PHE A 108 -7.64 3.86 10.71
N PRO A 109 -7.86 2.56 10.91
CA PRO A 109 -7.06 1.78 11.86
C PRO A 109 -5.61 1.61 11.39
N TYR A 110 -4.70 1.55 12.35
CA TYR A 110 -3.30 1.20 12.12
C TYR A 110 -3.02 -0.28 12.37
N ARG A 111 -3.66 -0.81 13.40
CA ARG A 111 -3.49 -2.19 13.82
C ARG A 111 -4.62 -3.02 13.24
N MET A 112 -4.33 -4.27 12.93
CA MET A 112 -5.34 -5.23 12.50
C MET A 112 -6.44 -5.41 13.56
N ASP A 113 -6.07 -5.34 14.83
CA ASP A 113 -6.99 -5.45 15.96
C ASP A 113 -8.06 -4.35 15.96
N HIS A 114 -7.78 -3.19 15.39
CA HIS A 114 -8.73 -2.09 15.25
C HIS A 114 -9.71 -2.25 14.08
N LEU A 115 -9.61 -3.32 13.31
CA LEU A 115 -10.52 -3.63 12.19
C LEU A 115 -11.84 -4.30 12.65
N GLY A 116 -12.24 -4.12 13.90
CA GLY A 116 -13.48 -4.65 14.42
C GLY A 116 -13.31 -5.84 15.37
N ARG A 117 -12.11 -6.00 15.94
CA ARG A 117 -11.82 -7.03 16.93
C ARG A 117 -12.03 -6.49 18.34
N SER A 118 -12.76 -7.25 19.16
CA SER A 118 -12.70 -7.10 20.61
C SER A 118 -11.48 -7.82 21.15
N ARG A 119 -10.76 -7.23 22.12
CA ARG A 119 -9.57 -7.83 22.72
C ARG A 119 -9.92 -9.22 23.29
N GLY A 120 -9.16 -10.24 22.88
CA GLY A 120 -9.37 -11.62 23.33
C GLY A 120 -10.33 -12.46 22.48
N GLU A 121 -10.97 -11.88 21.47
CA GLU A 121 -11.84 -12.61 20.54
C GLU A 121 -11.14 -12.92 19.23
N SER A 122 -11.46 -14.09 18.63
CA SER A 122 -11.04 -14.41 17.28
C SER A 122 -11.74 -13.50 16.28
N SER A 123 -11.00 -12.84 15.41
CA SER A 123 -11.58 -12.03 14.35
C SER A 123 -11.06 -12.45 12.99
N TYR A 124 -11.92 -12.35 11.98
CA TYR A 124 -11.56 -12.55 10.59
C TYR A 124 -11.41 -11.19 9.92
N TYR A 125 -10.40 -11.05 9.07
CA TYR A 125 -10.26 -9.90 8.19
C TYR A 125 -10.16 -10.37 6.75
N ALA A 126 -10.64 -9.54 5.82
CA ALA A 126 -10.54 -9.81 4.40
C ALA A 126 -9.60 -8.80 3.75
N VAL A 127 -8.75 -9.29 2.87
CA VAL A 127 -7.95 -8.44 1.97
C VAL A 127 -8.64 -8.43 0.61
N ILE A 128 -9.07 -7.24 0.17
CA ILE A 128 -9.70 -7.07 -1.12
C ILE A 128 -8.68 -6.42 -2.05
N HIS A 129 -8.33 -7.13 -3.11
CA HIS A 129 -7.47 -6.63 -4.18
C HIS A 129 -8.31 -6.42 -5.43
N ALA A 130 -8.24 -5.20 -5.99
CA ALA A 130 -8.88 -4.86 -7.26
C ALA A 130 -7.82 -4.34 -8.23
N ASP A 131 -7.74 -4.94 -9.40
CA ASP A 131 -6.81 -4.59 -10.45
C ASP A 131 -7.53 -4.32 -11.77
N GLY A 132 -6.99 -3.41 -12.57
CA GLY A 132 -7.54 -3.07 -13.88
C GLY A 132 -7.07 -4.02 -14.96
N ASN A 133 -7.99 -4.80 -15.52
CA ASN A 133 -7.67 -5.69 -16.62
C ASN A 133 -7.23 -4.93 -17.89
N GLY A 134 -6.18 -5.43 -18.54
CA GLY A 134 -5.72 -4.91 -19.82
C GLY A 134 -5.08 -3.52 -19.75
N MET A 135 -4.72 -3.01 -18.58
CA MET A 135 -4.12 -1.68 -18.43
C MET A 135 -2.83 -1.54 -19.23
N GLY A 136 -1.99 -2.56 -19.28
CA GLY A 136 -0.77 -2.55 -20.08
C GLY A 136 -1.02 -2.27 -21.56
N GLU A 137 -2.00 -2.93 -22.15
CA GLU A 137 -2.38 -2.70 -23.55
C GLU A 137 -2.97 -1.31 -23.77
N ARG A 138 -3.81 -0.82 -22.85
CA ARG A 138 -4.35 0.55 -22.92
C ARG A 138 -3.26 1.61 -22.87
N PHE A 139 -2.26 1.45 -22.01
CA PHE A 139 -1.11 2.36 -21.95
C PHE A 139 -0.30 2.32 -23.24
N LYS A 140 -0.05 1.15 -23.81
CA LYS A 140 0.65 1.00 -25.09
C LYS A 140 -0.10 1.68 -26.23
N GLU A 141 -1.38 1.37 -26.39
CA GLU A 141 -2.21 1.92 -27.45
C GLU A 141 -2.33 3.45 -27.34
N TYR A 142 -2.50 3.96 -26.11
CA TYR A 142 -2.56 5.38 -25.87
C TYR A 142 -1.25 6.10 -26.18
N GLY A 143 -0.11 5.48 -25.88
CA GLY A 143 1.23 5.99 -26.18
C GLY A 143 1.58 5.94 -27.66
N LYS A 144 1.14 4.90 -28.39
CA LYS A 144 1.43 4.70 -29.80
C LYS A 144 0.97 5.87 -30.68
N ASN A 145 -0.10 6.54 -30.30
CA ASN A 145 -0.67 7.66 -31.05
C ASN A 145 -0.05 9.03 -30.70
N SER A 146 1.11 9.06 -30.06
CA SER A 146 1.79 10.30 -29.69
C SER A 146 2.58 10.89 -30.87
N ARG A 147 2.56 12.24 -30.97
CA ARG A 147 3.21 13.02 -32.05
C ARG A 147 4.62 13.47 -31.71
N GLY A 148 5.32 12.79 -30.79
CA GLY A 148 6.66 13.14 -30.36
C GLY A 148 6.86 12.93 -28.86
N CYS A 149 8.08 13.15 -28.39
CA CYS A 149 8.47 12.86 -27.01
C CYS A 149 7.64 13.63 -25.96
N CYS A 150 7.44 14.92 -26.15
CA CYS A 150 6.69 15.76 -25.22
C CYS A 150 5.22 15.35 -25.16
N ASP A 151 4.61 15.06 -26.33
CA ASP A 151 3.23 14.60 -26.41
C ASP A 151 3.09 13.24 -25.73
N TYR A 152 3.99 12.30 -25.96
CA TYR A 152 4.03 11.01 -25.29
C TYR A 152 4.05 11.16 -23.76
N VAL A 153 4.97 11.96 -23.22
CA VAL A 153 5.09 12.17 -21.77
C VAL A 153 3.80 12.79 -21.20
N ASN A 154 3.25 13.79 -21.86
CA ASN A 154 2.02 14.46 -21.40
C ASN A 154 0.82 13.52 -21.43
N ARG A 155 0.68 12.73 -22.49
CA ARG A 155 -0.38 11.72 -22.61
C ARG A 155 -0.25 10.65 -21.54
N MET A 156 0.95 10.11 -21.32
CA MET A 156 1.19 9.09 -20.28
C MET A 156 0.90 9.63 -18.88
N ARG A 157 1.33 10.85 -18.57
CA ARG A 157 1.00 11.51 -17.30
C ARG A 157 -0.50 11.73 -17.14
N GLY A 158 -1.17 12.21 -18.19
CA GLY A 158 -2.61 12.41 -18.19
C GLY A 158 -3.37 11.12 -17.91
N LEU A 159 -3.04 10.03 -18.62
CA LEU A 159 -3.65 8.73 -18.43
C LEU A 159 -3.38 8.18 -17.02
N SER A 160 -2.14 8.24 -16.54
CA SER A 160 -1.76 7.80 -15.20
C SER A 160 -2.53 8.57 -14.11
N ASN A 161 -2.65 9.89 -14.26
CA ASN A 161 -3.44 10.71 -13.34
C ASN A 161 -4.92 10.35 -13.36
N SER A 162 -5.50 10.12 -14.54
CA SER A 162 -6.91 9.73 -14.67
C SER A 162 -7.18 8.37 -14.00
N VAL A 163 -6.29 7.40 -14.18
CA VAL A 163 -6.39 6.09 -13.52
C VAL A 163 -6.29 6.23 -12.01
N ASN A 164 -5.34 7.03 -11.52
CA ASN A 164 -5.18 7.28 -10.09
C ASN A 164 -6.42 7.96 -9.49
N GLN A 165 -6.97 8.96 -10.17
CA GLN A 165 -8.20 9.64 -9.74
C GLN A 165 -9.39 8.69 -9.71
N ALA A 166 -9.56 7.85 -10.73
CA ALA A 166 -10.63 6.86 -10.79
C ALA A 166 -10.53 5.83 -9.65
N SER A 167 -9.31 5.34 -9.40
CA SER A 167 -9.04 4.41 -8.30
C SER A 167 -9.34 5.04 -6.94
N LEU A 168 -8.89 6.28 -6.71
CA LEU A 168 -9.18 7.00 -5.48
C LEU A 168 -10.68 7.26 -5.31
N ALA A 169 -11.39 7.64 -6.37
CA ALA A 169 -12.83 7.86 -6.34
C ALA A 169 -13.60 6.57 -6.00
N ALA A 170 -13.19 5.45 -6.56
CA ALA A 170 -13.78 4.15 -6.25
C ALA A 170 -13.62 3.80 -4.75
N VAL A 171 -12.40 3.95 -4.19
CA VAL A 171 -12.14 3.67 -2.77
C VAL A 171 -12.90 4.65 -1.87
N LYS A 172 -12.99 5.93 -2.24
CA LYS A 172 -13.81 6.92 -1.51
C LYS A 172 -15.29 6.51 -1.47
N LYS A 173 -15.81 5.96 -2.56
CA LYS A 173 -17.19 5.46 -2.59
C LYS A 173 -17.39 4.28 -1.64
N VAL A 174 -16.42 3.37 -1.54
CA VAL A 174 -16.45 2.27 -0.56
C VAL A 174 -16.48 2.81 0.86
N VAL A 175 -15.60 3.76 1.20
CA VAL A 175 -15.57 4.41 2.52
C VAL A 175 -16.91 5.07 2.84
N ASN A 176 -17.50 5.77 1.88
CA ASN A 176 -18.79 6.43 2.05
C ASN A 176 -19.94 5.43 2.33
N VAL A 177 -19.98 4.34 1.56
CA VAL A 177 -20.96 3.27 1.78
C VAL A 177 -20.80 2.66 3.18
N LEU A 178 -19.56 2.45 3.60
CA LEU A 178 -19.27 1.92 4.93
C LEU A 178 -19.76 2.87 6.04
N ILE A 179 -19.42 4.17 5.96
CA ILE A 179 -19.86 5.17 6.94
C ILE A 179 -21.38 5.20 7.03
N ASN A 180 -22.06 5.19 5.89
CA ASN A 180 -23.53 5.21 5.83
C ASN A 180 -24.18 3.91 6.33
N SER A 181 -23.41 2.84 6.48
CA SER A 181 -23.89 1.55 7.02
C SER A 181 -23.73 1.42 8.53
N ILE A 182 -23.12 2.41 9.18
CA ILE A 182 -22.96 2.45 10.63
C ILE A 182 -24.23 3.06 11.24
N ASP A 183 -24.85 2.32 12.15
CA ASP A 183 -26.05 2.74 12.86
C ASP A 183 -25.74 3.65 14.07
N SER A 184 -26.81 4.10 14.76
CA SER A 184 -26.70 4.93 15.97
C SER A 184 -25.98 4.23 17.14
N ASP A 185 -25.95 2.91 17.15
CA ASP A 185 -25.27 2.11 18.17
C ASP A 185 -23.79 1.86 17.85
N GLY A 186 -23.28 2.45 16.78
CA GLY A 186 -21.91 2.26 16.31
C GLY A 186 -21.65 0.86 15.74
N LYS A 187 -22.65 0.25 15.10
CA LYS A 187 -22.52 -1.06 14.48
C LYS A 187 -22.66 -0.97 12.97
N VAL A 188 -21.79 -1.63 12.25
CA VAL A 188 -21.90 -1.78 10.80
C VAL A 188 -22.99 -2.81 10.49
N MET A 189 -24.00 -2.39 9.70
CA MET A 189 -25.16 -3.22 9.32
C MET A 189 -25.88 -3.86 10.54
N GLY A 190 -25.86 -3.21 11.69
CA GLY A 190 -26.49 -3.69 12.94
C GLY A 190 -25.81 -4.89 13.59
N LYS A 191 -24.67 -5.35 13.09
CA LYS A 191 -24.02 -6.60 13.53
C LYS A 191 -22.61 -6.41 14.08
N PHE A 192 -21.79 -5.62 13.43
CA PHE A 192 -20.35 -5.53 13.73
C PHE A 192 -20.04 -4.21 14.41
N PRO A 193 -19.67 -4.22 15.72
CA PRO A 193 -19.30 -3.00 16.41
C PRO A 193 -18.02 -2.42 15.83
N ILE A 194 -17.96 -1.09 15.70
CA ILE A 194 -16.72 -0.39 15.37
C ILE A 194 -15.82 -0.35 16.61
N PHE A 195 -14.52 -0.40 16.38
CA PHE A 195 -13.56 -0.28 17.47
C PHE A 195 -13.44 1.17 17.94
N THR A 196 -13.47 1.37 19.25
CA THR A 196 -13.32 2.70 19.86
C THR A 196 -12.23 2.66 20.92
N GLN A 197 -11.26 3.59 20.83
CA GLN A 197 -10.19 3.74 21.81
C GLN A 197 -9.85 5.22 21.97
N ASP A 198 -9.68 5.67 23.20
CA ASP A 198 -9.31 7.06 23.57
C ASP A 198 -10.22 8.13 22.92
N GLY A 199 -11.52 7.84 22.85
CA GLY A 199 -12.52 8.72 22.24
C GLY A 199 -12.48 8.78 20.71
N LYS A 200 -11.68 7.94 20.06
CA LYS A 200 -11.60 7.82 18.61
C LYS A 200 -12.34 6.58 18.12
N HIS A 201 -13.09 6.75 17.05
CA HIS A 201 -13.82 5.68 16.38
C HIS A 201 -13.08 5.22 15.15
N TYR A 202 -12.78 3.92 15.04
CA TYR A 202 -12.01 3.35 13.93
C TYR A 202 -12.93 2.61 12.97
N LEU A 203 -12.88 2.99 11.68
CA LEU A 203 -13.60 2.28 10.65
C LEU A 203 -13.07 0.83 10.52
N PRO A 204 -13.91 -0.18 10.36
CA PRO A 204 -13.47 -1.56 10.11
C PRO A 204 -12.94 -1.75 8.68
N PHE A 205 -12.18 -0.79 8.20
CA PHE A 205 -11.62 -0.74 6.86
C PHE A 205 -10.37 0.12 6.83
N ARG A 206 -9.32 -0.36 6.17
CA ARG A 206 -8.13 0.44 5.89
C ARG A 206 -7.86 0.45 4.38
N PRO A 207 -7.95 1.59 3.71
CA PRO A 207 -7.58 1.70 2.31
C PRO A 207 -6.07 1.58 2.14
N LEU A 208 -5.65 0.76 1.18
CA LEU A 208 -4.29 0.67 0.68
C LEU A 208 -4.30 1.25 -0.73
N VAL A 209 -3.89 2.50 -0.86
CA VAL A 209 -3.82 3.21 -2.15
C VAL A 209 -2.35 3.42 -2.48
N TYR A 210 -1.89 2.80 -3.53
CA TYR A 210 -0.53 2.93 -4.07
C TYR A 210 -0.44 4.04 -5.12
#